data_77091b41f1f7410a30ad08d84acde1fe
#
_entry.id   77091b41f1f7410a30ad08d84acde1fe
#
_cell.length_a   1.000
_cell.length_b   1.000
_cell.length_c   1.000
_cell.angle_alpha   90.00
_cell.angle_beta   90.00
_cell.angle_gamma   90.00
#
_symmetry.space_group_name_H-M   'P 1'
#
loop_
_entity.id
_entity.type
_entity.pdbx_description
1 polymer ?
#
loop_
_entity_poly.entity_id
_entity_poly.type
_entity_poly.pdbx_seq_one_letter_code
_entity_poly.pdbx_strand_id
1 'polypeptide(L)'
;ILLQPLPNVQPVTVTIILVGIYYRSPWAIAVSGLVALSTNLLSLGHGPWTFFQFVGWSVVGVGGSIFADKLLIDGRIALNRLIAFSVLSAFAFDWIVSASILINHDFSVFYPYLINGLLFDVFHALGNAVFVVLLANPLGELMSRHRTVNRGFAVSEVVTS
;
A
#
# COMPACT_ATOMS: atom_id res chain seq x y z
N ILE A 1 6.87 9.81 11.58
CA ILE A 1 7.59 10.37 12.74
C ILE A 1 7.09 9.72 14.04
N LEU A 2 5.78 9.72 14.35
CA LEU A 2 5.27 9.15 15.62
C LEU A 2 5.52 7.64 15.79
N LEU A 3 5.56 6.88 14.71
CA LEU A 3 5.77 5.42 14.70
C LEU A 3 7.23 5.02 14.42
N GLN A 4 8.11 5.98 14.25
CA GLN A 4 9.52 5.74 13.93
C GLN A 4 10.27 4.81 14.93
N PRO A 5 9.91 4.77 16.25
CA PRO A 5 10.51 3.80 17.16
C PRO A 5 10.08 2.35 16.93
N LEU A 6 8.98 2.12 16.18
CA LEU A 6 8.49 0.79 15.86
C LEU A 6 8.96 0.43 14.44
N PRO A 7 9.90 -0.51 14.31
CA PRO A 7 10.47 -0.83 13.01
C PRO A 7 9.39 -1.36 12.05
N ASN A 8 9.33 -0.76 10.87
CA ASN A 8 8.44 -1.15 9.75
C ASN A 8 6.93 -1.10 10.04
N VAL A 9 6.49 -0.46 11.14
CA VAL A 9 5.07 -0.30 11.51
C VAL A 9 4.56 1.04 10.99
N GLN A 10 3.82 1.03 9.87
CA GLN A 10 3.33 2.25 9.20
C GLN A 10 2.00 2.01 8.47
N PRO A 11 1.09 3.00 8.41
CA PRO A 11 -0.24 2.85 7.80
C PRO A 11 -0.23 2.93 6.27
N VAL A 12 0.92 3.18 5.65
CA VAL A 12 1.04 3.50 4.22
C VAL A 12 0.51 2.38 3.34
N THR A 13 0.94 1.14 3.58
CA THR A 13 0.54 -0.03 2.78
C THR A 13 -0.98 -0.19 2.76
N VAL A 14 -1.62 -0.12 3.92
CA VAL A 14 -3.09 -0.22 4.04
C VAL A 14 -3.79 0.94 3.31
N THR A 15 -3.27 2.16 3.44
CA THR A 15 -3.82 3.33 2.75
C THR A 15 -3.75 3.17 1.23
N ILE A 16 -2.62 2.70 0.69
CA ILE A 16 -2.44 2.48 -0.75
C ILE A 16 -3.35 1.36 -1.27
N ILE A 17 -3.55 0.27 -0.49
CA ILE A 17 -4.54 -0.77 -0.83
C ILE A 17 -5.94 -0.16 -0.95
N LEU A 18 -6.36 0.66 0.01
CA LEU A 18 -7.66 1.32 -0.02
C LEU A 18 -7.80 2.28 -1.21
N VAL A 19 -6.75 3.04 -1.55
CA VAL A 19 -6.73 3.86 -2.78
C VAL A 19 -6.94 2.98 -4.01
N GLY A 20 -6.28 1.82 -4.09
CA GLY A 20 -6.48 0.86 -5.18
C GLY A 20 -7.92 0.35 -5.26
N ILE A 21 -8.53 -0.01 -4.14
CA ILE A 21 -9.91 -0.49 -4.05
C ILE A 21 -10.92 0.58 -4.52
N TYR A 22 -10.78 1.81 -4.04
CA TYR A 22 -11.78 2.87 -4.27
C TYR A 22 -11.52 3.71 -5.51
N TYR A 23 -10.26 4.00 -5.85
CA TYR A 23 -9.88 4.91 -6.95
C TYR A 23 -9.16 4.22 -8.11
N ARG A 24 -8.91 2.90 -8.01
CA ARG A 24 -8.27 2.07 -9.02
C ARG A 24 -6.75 2.28 -9.18
N SER A 25 -6.15 1.43 -10.03
CA SER A 25 -4.70 1.32 -10.22
C SER A 25 -3.97 2.64 -10.53
N PRO A 26 -4.47 3.52 -11.42
CA PRO A 26 -3.73 4.75 -11.74
C PRO A 26 -3.48 5.65 -10.53
N TRP A 27 -4.50 5.80 -9.68
CA TRP A 27 -4.37 6.59 -8.46
C TRP A 27 -3.49 5.92 -7.40
N ALA A 28 -3.57 4.59 -7.28
CA ALA A 28 -2.70 3.85 -6.38
C ALA A 28 -1.23 4.01 -6.78
N ILE A 29 -0.90 3.92 -8.07
CA ILE A 29 0.46 4.14 -8.59
C ILE A 29 0.92 5.58 -8.32
N ALA A 30 0.08 6.60 -8.60
CA ALA A 30 0.42 7.99 -8.37
C ALA A 30 0.72 8.27 -6.88
N VAL A 31 -0.14 7.76 -5.98
CA VAL A 31 0.05 7.90 -4.53
C VAL A 31 1.30 7.14 -4.07
N SER A 32 1.58 5.96 -4.62
CA SER A 32 2.80 5.20 -4.30
C SER A 32 4.06 6.00 -4.63
N GLY A 33 4.10 6.66 -5.79
CA GLY A 33 5.22 7.53 -6.18
C GLY A 33 5.37 8.73 -5.26
N LEU A 34 4.25 9.41 -4.96
CA LEU A 34 4.26 10.55 -4.06
C LEU A 34 4.77 10.17 -2.66
N VAL A 35 4.29 9.04 -2.11
CA VAL A 35 4.72 8.57 -0.79
C VAL A 35 6.19 8.16 -0.80
N ALA A 36 6.65 7.39 -1.79
CA ALA A 36 8.05 6.98 -1.89
C ALA A 36 9.00 8.18 -1.95
N LEU A 37 8.67 9.19 -2.75
CA LEU A 37 9.47 10.41 -2.84
C LEU A 37 9.43 11.23 -1.55
N SER A 38 8.24 11.45 -0.98
CA SER A 38 8.06 12.29 0.21
C SER A 38 8.72 11.68 1.45
N THR A 39 8.56 10.38 1.68
CA THR A 39 9.16 9.71 2.85
C THR A 39 10.68 9.69 2.79
N ASN A 40 11.26 9.48 1.60
CA ASN A 40 12.71 9.50 1.45
C ASN A 40 13.27 10.91 1.52
N LEU A 41 12.56 11.93 1.00
CA LEU A 41 12.97 13.32 1.13
C LEU A 41 13.01 13.78 2.60
N LEU A 42 12.03 13.34 3.40
CA LEU A 42 11.86 13.82 4.78
C LEU A 42 12.63 13.02 5.83
N SER A 43 12.99 11.76 5.59
CA SER A 43 13.48 10.89 6.64
C SER A 43 14.64 9.99 6.28
N LEU A 44 14.63 9.34 5.13
CA LEU A 44 15.55 8.23 4.81
C LEU A 44 16.65 8.60 3.81
N GLY A 45 16.54 9.76 3.16
CA GLY A 45 17.36 10.09 1.99
C GLY A 45 16.97 9.27 0.76
N HIS A 46 17.46 9.67 -0.41
CA HIS A 46 17.20 8.98 -1.67
C HIS A 46 18.29 7.95 -1.98
N GLY A 47 17.87 6.81 -2.52
CA GLY A 47 18.76 5.75 -2.98
C GLY A 47 18.02 4.78 -3.90
N PRO A 48 18.68 3.69 -4.34
CA PRO A 48 18.03 2.67 -5.16
C PRO A 48 16.73 2.14 -4.57
N TRP A 49 16.67 2.01 -3.26
CA TRP A 49 15.46 1.57 -2.53
C TRP A 49 14.24 2.44 -2.79
N THR A 50 14.38 3.74 -3.09
CA THR A 50 13.26 4.63 -3.42
C THR A 50 12.46 4.12 -4.61
N PHE A 51 13.16 3.64 -5.67
CA PHE A 51 12.50 3.04 -6.83
C PHE A 51 11.79 1.73 -6.46
N PHE A 52 12.44 0.88 -5.68
CA PHE A 52 11.83 -0.38 -5.26
C PHE A 52 10.65 -0.18 -4.30
N GLN A 53 10.67 0.84 -3.44
CA GLN A 53 9.50 1.23 -2.63
C GLN A 53 8.33 1.69 -3.51
N PHE A 54 8.61 2.51 -4.53
CA PHE A 54 7.58 2.90 -5.50
C PHE A 54 6.98 1.69 -6.20
N VAL A 55 7.81 0.77 -6.69
CA VAL A 55 7.34 -0.47 -7.34
C VAL A 55 6.55 -1.32 -6.36
N GLY A 56 7.07 -1.56 -5.16
CA GLY A 56 6.43 -2.38 -4.13
C GLY A 56 5.03 -1.85 -3.77
N TRP A 57 4.91 -0.57 -3.44
CA TRP A 57 3.60 0.03 -3.15
C TRP A 57 2.68 0.06 -4.38
N SER A 58 3.21 0.25 -5.59
CA SER A 58 2.42 0.19 -6.82
C SER A 58 1.84 -1.21 -7.04
N VAL A 59 2.63 -2.26 -6.85
CA VAL A 59 2.16 -3.65 -6.94
C VAL A 59 1.06 -3.93 -5.94
N VAL A 60 1.24 -3.51 -4.69
CA VAL A 60 0.25 -3.68 -3.63
C VAL A 60 -1.04 -2.92 -3.93
N GLY A 61 -0.95 -1.67 -4.38
CA GLY A 61 -2.11 -0.85 -4.73
C GLY A 61 -2.86 -1.34 -5.97
N VAL A 62 -2.13 -1.80 -6.99
CA VAL A 62 -2.72 -2.46 -8.17
C VAL A 62 -3.42 -3.75 -7.76
N GLY A 63 -2.81 -4.55 -6.88
CA GLY A 63 -3.44 -5.71 -6.28
C GLY A 63 -4.76 -5.37 -5.57
N GLY A 64 -4.79 -4.30 -4.76
CA GLY A 64 -6.01 -3.77 -4.16
C GLY A 64 -7.09 -3.44 -5.18
N SER A 65 -6.71 -2.87 -6.32
CA SER A 65 -7.63 -2.57 -7.43
C SER A 65 -8.17 -3.83 -8.12
N ILE A 66 -7.31 -4.81 -8.38
CA ILE A 66 -7.67 -6.07 -9.06
C ILE A 66 -8.60 -6.90 -8.18
N PHE A 67 -8.33 -6.98 -6.89
CA PHE A 67 -9.10 -7.76 -5.94
C PHE A 67 -10.23 -6.97 -5.26
N ALA A 68 -10.54 -5.74 -5.73
CA ALA A 68 -11.54 -4.87 -5.11
C ALA A 68 -12.89 -5.57 -4.90
N ASP A 69 -13.40 -6.33 -5.89
CA ASP A 69 -14.67 -7.06 -5.80
C ASP A 69 -14.65 -8.19 -4.76
N LYS A 70 -13.47 -8.70 -4.41
CA LYS A 70 -13.30 -9.71 -3.35
C LYS A 70 -13.09 -9.08 -1.99
N LEU A 71 -12.54 -7.86 -1.94
CA LEU A 71 -12.25 -7.11 -0.73
C LEU A 71 -13.44 -6.23 -0.27
N LEU A 72 -14.40 -5.98 -1.18
CA LEU A 72 -15.68 -5.35 -0.88
C LEU A 72 -16.80 -6.36 -1.06
N ILE A 73 -17.72 -6.46 -0.08
CA ILE A 73 -18.95 -7.24 -0.14
C ILE A 73 -20.10 -6.27 0.11
N ASP A 74 -21.04 -6.17 -0.82
CA ASP A 74 -22.17 -5.23 -0.76
C ASP A 74 -21.76 -3.78 -0.47
N GLY A 75 -20.63 -3.36 -1.05
CA GLY A 75 -20.06 -2.03 -0.88
C GLY A 75 -19.35 -1.78 0.45
N ARG A 76 -19.29 -2.80 1.32
CA ARG A 76 -18.59 -2.75 2.62
C ARG A 76 -17.29 -3.52 2.59
N ILE A 77 -16.34 -3.09 3.38
CA ILE A 77 -15.04 -3.75 3.47
C ILE A 77 -15.20 -5.13 4.14
N ALA A 78 -14.74 -6.16 3.43
CA ALA A 78 -14.61 -7.53 3.97
C ALA A 78 -13.35 -7.61 4.85
N LEU A 79 -13.46 -7.22 6.13
CA LEU A 79 -12.35 -6.96 7.03
C LEU A 79 -11.34 -8.11 7.08
N ASN A 80 -11.80 -9.35 7.26
CA ASN A 80 -10.92 -10.53 7.35
C ASN A 80 -10.13 -10.75 6.04
N ARG A 81 -10.76 -10.52 4.88
CA ARG A 81 -10.09 -10.63 3.58
C ARG A 81 -9.07 -9.52 3.39
N LEU A 82 -9.39 -8.30 3.82
CA LEU A 82 -8.48 -7.18 3.74
C LEU A 82 -7.29 -7.37 4.69
N ILE A 83 -7.49 -7.91 5.90
CA ILE A 83 -6.39 -8.28 6.82
C ILE A 83 -5.46 -9.29 6.13
N ALA A 84 -6.01 -10.41 5.62
CA ALA A 84 -5.20 -11.42 4.95
C ALA A 84 -4.43 -10.84 3.75
N PHE A 85 -5.10 -10.03 2.92
CA PHE A 85 -4.47 -9.38 1.77
C PHE A 85 -3.37 -8.41 2.20
N SER A 86 -3.59 -7.60 3.24
CA SER A 86 -2.61 -6.61 3.72
C SER A 86 -1.39 -7.26 4.38
N VAL A 87 -1.58 -8.39 5.08
CA VAL A 87 -0.50 -9.20 5.64
C VAL A 87 0.40 -9.76 4.52
N LEU A 88 -0.20 -10.37 3.49
CA LEU A 88 0.56 -10.86 2.33
C LEU A 88 1.24 -9.72 1.57
N SER A 89 0.60 -8.57 1.48
CA SER A 89 1.14 -7.37 0.85
C SER A 89 2.36 -6.81 1.58
N ALA A 90 2.44 -6.96 2.91
CA ALA A 90 3.61 -6.56 3.68
C ALA A 90 4.85 -7.33 3.21
N PHE A 91 4.77 -8.67 3.20
CA PHE A 91 5.88 -9.50 2.72
C PHE A 91 6.24 -9.21 1.26
N ALA A 92 5.24 -9.09 0.38
CA ALA A 92 5.49 -8.77 -1.02
C ALA A 92 6.22 -7.43 -1.18
N PHE A 93 5.80 -6.38 -0.45
CA PHE A 93 6.44 -5.09 -0.44
C PHE A 93 7.89 -5.18 0.06
N ASP A 94 8.10 -5.78 1.23
CA ASP A 94 9.42 -5.86 1.86
C ASP A 94 10.42 -6.64 1.00
N TRP A 95 9.99 -7.72 0.35
CA TRP A 95 10.82 -8.51 -0.55
C TRP A 95 11.15 -7.77 -1.84
N ILE A 96 10.21 -7.00 -2.40
CA ILE A 96 10.47 -6.12 -3.55
C ILE A 96 11.52 -5.06 -3.17
N VAL A 97 11.37 -4.42 -2.01
CA VAL A 97 12.32 -3.41 -1.54
C VAL A 97 13.69 -4.03 -1.27
N SER A 98 13.72 -5.20 -0.66
CA SER A 98 14.96 -5.95 -0.40
C SER A 98 15.72 -6.29 -1.66
N ALA A 99 15.03 -6.47 -2.80
CA ALA A 99 15.69 -6.71 -4.09
C ALA A 99 16.59 -5.54 -4.54
N SER A 100 16.45 -4.36 -3.95
CA SER A 100 17.36 -3.22 -4.20
C SER A 100 18.83 -3.52 -3.87
N ILE A 101 19.10 -4.47 -2.97
CA ILE A 101 20.45 -4.88 -2.61
C ILE A 101 21.20 -5.52 -3.80
N LEU A 102 20.47 -6.15 -4.73
CA LEU A 102 21.02 -6.80 -5.92
C LEU A 102 21.64 -5.82 -6.93
N ILE A 103 21.45 -4.51 -6.75
CA ILE A 103 22.13 -3.49 -7.57
C ILE A 103 23.65 -3.51 -7.31
N ASN A 104 24.07 -3.78 -6.06
CA ASN A 104 25.47 -3.72 -5.65
C ASN A 104 26.01 -5.06 -5.16
N HIS A 105 25.15 -6.08 -5.02
CA HIS A 105 25.50 -7.39 -4.48
C HIS A 105 24.84 -8.51 -5.29
N ASP A 106 25.34 -9.73 -5.14
CA ASP A 106 24.79 -10.92 -5.76
C ASP A 106 23.82 -11.69 -4.84
N PHE A 107 23.32 -12.81 -5.32
CA PHE A 107 22.37 -13.65 -4.58
C PHE A 107 22.95 -14.27 -3.30
N SER A 108 24.27 -14.37 -3.18
CA SER A 108 24.92 -14.89 -1.94
C SER A 108 24.70 -13.97 -0.75
N VAL A 109 24.58 -12.66 -1.01
CA VAL A 109 24.25 -11.66 0.01
C VAL A 109 22.73 -11.48 0.15
N PHE A 110 21.98 -11.58 -0.94
CA PHE A 110 20.54 -11.35 -0.96
C PHE A 110 19.75 -12.32 -0.07
N TYR A 111 20.04 -13.62 -0.15
CA TYR A 111 19.32 -14.61 0.67
C TYR A 111 19.53 -14.45 2.18
N PRO A 112 20.76 -14.29 2.70
CA PRO A 112 20.96 -13.97 4.11
C PRO A 112 20.28 -12.65 4.52
N TYR A 113 20.26 -11.64 3.63
CA TYR A 113 19.60 -10.37 3.89
C TYR A 113 18.09 -10.54 4.09
N LEU A 114 17.42 -11.32 3.23
CA LEU A 114 15.99 -11.63 3.38
C LEU A 114 15.70 -12.38 4.69
N ILE A 115 16.50 -13.38 5.02
CA ILE A 115 16.31 -14.17 6.24
C ILE A 115 16.45 -13.28 7.48
N ASN A 116 17.45 -12.42 7.52
CA ASN A 116 17.64 -11.47 8.62
C ASN A 116 16.54 -10.41 8.70
N GLY A 117 15.90 -10.09 7.56
CA GLY A 117 14.79 -9.14 7.46
C GLY A 117 13.43 -9.68 7.94
N LEU A 118 13.27 -11.02 8.04
CA LEU A 118 11.97 -11.64 8.33
C LEU A 118 11.26 -11.10 9.59
N LEU A 119 12.01 -10.73 10.62
CA LEU A 119 11.42 -10.13 11.81
C LEU A 119 10.77 -8.77 11.51
N PHE A 120 11.40 -7.95 10.68
CA PHE A 120 10.85 -6.67 10.23
C PHE A 120 9.62 -6.87 9.34
N ASP A 121 9.63 -7.89 8.47
CA ASP A 121 8.48 -8.26 7.64
C ASP A 121 7.29 -8.66 8.51
N VAL A 122 7.53 -9.43 9.58
CA VAL A 122 6.50 -9.82 10.56
C VAL A 122 5.93 -8.59 11.27
N PHE A 123 6.77 -7.64 11.72
CA PHE A 123 6.28 -6.40 12.32
C PHE A 123 5.45 -5.57 11.34
N HIS A 124 5.85 -5.50 10.06
CA HIS A 124 5.06 -4.86 9.01
C HIS A 124 3.71 -5.54 8.84
N ALA A 125 3.68 -6.87 8.75
CA ALA A 125 2.46 -7.65 8.59
C ALA A 125 1.50 -7.46 9.78
N LEU A 126 2.01 -7.51 11.01
CA LEU A 126 1.21 -7.25 12.23
C LEU A 126 0.71 -5.80 12.27
N GLY A 127 1.58 -4.84 11.95
CA GLY A 127 1.21 -3.43 11.83
C GLY A 127 0.08 -3.21 10.81
N ASN A 128 0.18 -3.82 9.64
CA ASN A 128 -0.87 -3.77 8.63
C ASN A 128 -2.19 -4.35 9.13
N ALA A 129 -2.18 -5.50 9.82
CA ALA A 129 -3.39 -6.08 10.40
C ALA A 129 -4.06 -5.11 11.40
N VAL A 130 -3.27 -4.49 12.27
CA VAL A 130 -3.77 -3.47 13.22
C VAL A 130 -4.32 -2.25 12.48
N PHE A 131 -3.61 -1.73 11.48
CA PHE A 131 -4.08 -0.56 10.71
C PHE A 131 -5.31 -0.86 9.86
N VAL A 132 -5.49 -2.09 9.37
CA VAL A 132 -6.75 -2.49 8.72
C VAL A 132 -7.91 -2.37 9.71
N VAL A 133 -7.77 -2.90 10.94
CA VAL A 133 -8.83 -2.81 11.95
C VAL A 133 -9.16 -1.37 12.32
N LEU A 134 -8.14 -0.52 12.46
CA LEU A 134 -8.32 0.87 12.89
C LEU A 134 -8.78 1.81 11.76
N LEU A 135 -8.25 1.65 10.56
CA LEU A 135 -8.36 2.65 9.50
C LEU A 135 -9.26 2.23 8.33
N ALA A 136 -9.50 0.93 8.12
CA ALA A 136 -10.19 0.50 6.90
C ALA A 136 -11.61 1.07 6.80
N ASN A 137 -12.39 0.98 7.86
CA ASN A 137 -13.76 1.49 7.85
C ASN A 137 -13.81 3.02 7.73
N PRO A 138 -13.15 3.83 8.60
CA PRO A 138 -13.26 5.29 8.50
C PRO A 138 -12.70 5.84 7.18
N LEU A 139 -11.57 5.32 6.69
CA LEU A 139 -11.03 5.74 5.39
C LEU A 139 -11.89 5.25 4.22
N GLY A 140 -12.40 4.01 4.31
CA GLY A 140 -13.29 3.44 3.30
C GLY A 140 -14.58 4.24 3.15
N GLU A 141 -15.21 4.66 4.25
CA GLU A 141 -16.37 5.53 4.20
C GLU A 141 -16.05 6.90 3.57
N LEU A 142 -14.95 7.52 3.97
CA LEU A 142 -14.51 8.79 3.39
C LEU A 142 -14.29 8.66 1.88
N MET A 143 -13.54 7.64 1.44
CA MET A 143 -13.23 7.41 0.04
C MET A 143 -14.49 7.07 -0.79
N SER A 144 -15.43 6.31 -0.23
CA SER A 144 -16.67 5.94 -0.92
C SER A 144 -17.56 7.17 -1.18
N ARG A 145 -17.66 8.09 -0.23
CA ARG A 145 -18.41 9.35 -0.38
C ARG A 145 -17.85 10.21 -1.51
N HIS A 146 -16.54 10.39 -1.58
CA HIS A 146 -15.89 11.14 -2.66
C HIS A 146 -16.06 10.50 -4.03
N ARG A 147 -16.09 9.17 -4.11
CA ARG A 147 -16.31 8.44 -5.36
C ARG A 147 -17.72 8.66 -5.91
N THR A 148 -18.73 8.70 -5.07
CA THR A 148 -20.13 8.95 -5.49
C THR A 148 -20.36 10.37 -5.95
N VAL A 149 -19.76 11.36 -5.30
CA VAL A 149 -19.81 12.77 -5.71
C VAL A 149 -19.22 12.95 -7.10
N ASN A 150 -18.01 12.42 -7.37
CA ASN A 150 -17.38 12.55 -8.68
C ASN A 150 -18.17 11.87 -9.81
N ARG A 151 -18.88 10.77 -9.54
CA ARG A 151 -19.78 10.14 -10.53
C ARG A 151 -21.01 10.99 -10.80
N GLY A 152 -21.53 11.68 -9.81
CA GLY A 152 -22.66 12.59 -9.96
C GLY A 152 -22.33 13.76 -10.89
N PHE A 153 -21.17 14.37 -10.76
CA PHE A 153 -20.72 15.46 -11.65
C PHE A 153 -20.52 14.98 -13.10
N ALA A 154 -19.86 13.82 -13.29
CA ALA A 154 -19.62 13.26 -14.63
C ALA A 154 -20.94 12.94 -15.37
N VAL A 155 -21.98 12.48 -14.67
CA VAL A 155 -23.30 12.19 -15.27
C VAL A 155 -24.03 13.49 -15.62
N SER A 156 -23.92 14.55 -14.82
CA SER A 156 -24.56 15.83 -15.11
C SER A 156 -23.98 16.53 -16.34
N GLU A 157 -22.67 16.41 -16.59
CA GLU A 157 -22.03 16.97 -17.79
C GLU A 157 -22.45 16.27 -19.09
N VAL A 158 -22.68 14.95 -19.04
CA VAL A 158 -23.11 14.16 -20.21
C VAL A 158 -24.59 14.43 -20.57
N VAL A 159 -25.43 14.80 -19.60
CA VAL A 159 -26.85 15.06 -19.82
C VAL A 159 -27.11 16.50 -20.34
N THR A 160 -26.14 17.40 -20.19
CA THR A 160 -26.23 18.81 -20.63
C THR A 160 -25.52 19.09 -21.94
N SER A 161 -24.89 18.10 -22.57
CA SER A 161 -24.25 18.17 -23.90
C SER A 161 -25.11 17.47 -24.94
#